data_6672283a8cbbe16443048d998f2a94a9
#
_entry.id   6672283a8cbbe16443048d998f2a94a9
#
_cell.length_a   1.000
_cell.length_b   1.000
_cell.length_c   1.000
_cell.angle_alpha   90.00
_cell.angle_beta   90.00
_cell.angle_gamma   90.00
#
_symmetry.space_group_name_H-M   'P 1'
#
loop_
_entity.id
_entity.type
_entity.pdbx_description
1 polymer ?
#
loop_
_entity_poly.entity_id
_entity_poly.type
_entity_poly.pdbx_seq_one_letter_code
_entity_poly.pdbx_strand_id
1 'polypeptide(L)'
;MRKKSYAMLIIGAIYSDPQWLMKAKSAMQRQGWEIQHQSQIFPFDQTDYYSTEMGEGLKRCFLSIKGLHSLEFSADWKLKTAEIEQQLSNKGKRRINLDPGYLDLSRVVLLSGKEGSHKIYLHNGVWADLVLLKDKGGYRNFPWTFPDIRIGRYDEFFLQLRAEFKKEKSLG
;
A
#
# COMPACT_ATOMS: atom_id res chain seq x y z
N MET A 1 -27.20 13.69 -6.55
CA MET A 1 -26.40 13.24 -5.37
C MET A 1 -25.13 12.57 -5.89
N ARG A 2 -23.95 12.99 -5.43
CA ARG A 2 -22.70 12.36 -5.86
C ARG A 2 -22.57 10.98 -5.21
N LYS A 3 -22.28 9.97 -6.02
CA LYS A 3 -22.08 8.59 -5.54
C LYS A 3 -20.72 8.51 -4.87
N LYS A 4 -20.67 8.05 -3.61
CA LYS A 4 -19.40 7.79 -2.91
C LYS A 4 -18.64 6.66 -3.60
N SER A 5 -17.33 6.81 -3.71
CA SER A 5 -16.46 5.79 -4.28
C SER A 5 -15.76 5.02 -3.17
N TYR A 6 -15.79 3.71 -3.27
CA TYR A 6 -15.17 2.78 -2.31
C TYR A 6 -14.16 1.89 -3.02
N ALA A 7 -13.15 1.47 -2.28
CA ALA A 7 -12.12 0.55 -2.75
C ALA A 7 -11.60 -0.32 -1.60
N MET A 8 -10.81 -1.32 -1.93
CA MET A 8 -10.08 -2.10 -0.93
C MET A 8 -8.83 -1.32 -0.50
N LEU A 9 -8.67 -1.09 0.79
CA LEU A 9 -7.47 -0.48 1.36
C LEU A 9 -6.36 -1.52 1.40
N ILE A 10 -5.22 -1.20 0.80
CA ILE A 10 -4.01 -2.00 0.81
C ILE A 10 -2.87 -1.21 1.45
N ILE A 11 -1.90 -1.91 2.03
CA ILE A 11 -0.72 -1.29 2.64
C ILE A 11 0.51 -2.10 2.24
N GLY A 12 1.43 -1.46 1.50
CA GLY A 12 2.76 -2.00 1.25
C GLY A 12 3.65 -1.77 2.46
N ALA A 13 4.31 -2.82 2.95
CA ALA A 13 5.20 -2.75 4.09
C ALA A 13 6.61 -3.16 3.68
N ILE A 14 7.60 -2.31 3.95
CA ILE A 14 9.03 -2.60 3.75
C ILE A 14 9.71 -2.58 5.12
N TYR A 15 10.43 -3.64 5.44
CA TYR A 15 11.08 -3.85 6.74
C TYR A 15 12.26 -4.81 6.63
N SER A 16 13.20 -4.74 7.57
CA SER A 16 14.30 -5.70 7.67
C SER A 16 14.00 -6.85 8.61
N ASP A 17 13.45 -6.55 9.79
CA ASP A 17 13.14 -7.52 10.84
C ASP A 17 11.62 -7.73 10.95
N PRO A 18 11.15 -8.99 10.92
CA PRO A 18 9.72 -9.33 11.03
C PRO A 18 9.01 -8.76 12.26
N GLN A 19 9.72 -8.48 13.36
CA GLN A 19 9.11 -7.88 14.56
C GLN A 19 8.45 -6.54 14.26
N TRP A 20 9.01 -5.76 13.32
CA TRP A 20 8.46 -4.44 12.97
C TRP A 20 7.15 -4.57 12.20
N LEU A 21 7.04 -5.58 11.35
CA LEU A 21 5.77 -5.88 10.69
C LEU A 21 4.70 -6.29 11.72
N MET A 22 5.04 -7.13 12.70
CA MET A 22 4.11 -7.53 13.76
C MET A 22 3.64 -6.33 14.59
N LYS A 23 4.56 -5.46 14.98
CA LYS A 23 4.23 -4.23 15.73
C LYS A 23 3.37 -3.27 14.91
N ALA A 24 3.64 -3.12 13.62
CA ALA A 24 2.83 -2.31 12.71
C ALA A 24 1.41 -2.87 12.57
N LYS A 25 1.25 -4.18 12.39
CA LYS A 25 -0.07 -4.84 12.36
C LYS A 25 -0.86 -4.59 13.63
N SER A 26 -0.23 -4.70 14.80
CA SER A 26 -0.88 -4.43 16.08
C SER A 26 -1.33 -2.97 16.18
N ALA A 27 -0.49 -2.04 15.72
CA ALA A 27 -0.84 -0.61 15.68
C ALA A 27 -2.02 -0.32 14.75
N MET A 28 -2.06 -0.97 13.58
CA MET A 28 -3.18 -0.86 12.64
C MET A 28 -4.49 -1.36 13.27
N GLN A 29 -4.45 -2.50 13.94
CA GLN A 29 -5.63 -3.06 14.62
C GLN A 29 -6.15 -2.14 15.71
N ARG A 30 -5.26 -1.51 16.50
CA ARG A 30 -5.66 -0.51 17.51
C ARG A 30 -6.32 0.71 16.89
N GLN A 31 -6.03 1.02 15.64
CA GLN A 31 -6.68 2.10 14.88
C GLN A 31 -7.96 1.66 14.15
N GLY A 32 -8.41 0.43 14.36
CA GLY A 32 -9.61 -0.11 13.74
C GLY A 32 -9.40 -0.71 12.35
N TRP A 33 -8.17 -0.93 11.94
CA TRP A 33 -7.83 -1.59 10.67
C TRP A 33 -7.57 -3.08 10.88
N GLU A 34 -8.58 -3.89 10.66
CA GLU A 34 -8.46 -5.35 10.70
C GLU A 34 -7.78 -5.86 9.42
N ILE A 35 -6.64 -6.53 9.58
CA ILE A 35 -5.91 -7.10 8.45
C ILE A 35 -6.62 -8.37 8.00
N GLN A 36 -6.96 -8.44 6.72
CA GLN A 36 -7.68 -9.58 6.14
C GLN A 36 -6.73 -10.55 5.43
N HIS A 37 -5.85 -10.05 4.57
CA HIS A 37 -4.89 -10.86 3.82
C HIS A 37 -3.50 -10.25 3.85
N GLN A 38 -2.51 -11.11 3.64
CA GLN A 38 -1.13 -10.72 3.43
C GLN A 38 -0.60 -11.44 2.19
N SER A 39 0.09 -10.70 1.33
CA SER A 39 0.80 -11.28 0.19
C SER A 39 1.97 -12.16 0.63
N GLN A 40 2.53 -12.89 -0.32
CA GLN A 40 3.85 -13.48 -0.17
C GLN A 40 4.88 -12.38 0.16
N ILE A 41 5.88 -12.72 0.96
CA ILE A 41 6.98 -11.83 1.31
C ILE A 41 8.10 -12.03 0.30
N PHE A 42 8.58 -10.94 -0.29
CA PHE A 42 9.70 -10.97 -1.23
C PHE A 42 10.87 -10.12 -0.73
N PRO A 43 12.11 -10.45 -1.10
CA PRO A 43 13.23 -9.53 -0.89
C PRO A 43 12.95 -8.20 -1.60
N PHE A 44 13.26 -7.09 -0.93
CA PHE A 44 13.21 -5.76 -1.52
C PHE A 44 14.62 -5.34 -1.93
N ASP A 45 15.09 -5.90 -3.04
CA ASP A 45 16.47 -5.85 -3.53
C ASP A 45 16.62 -5.15 -4.89
N GLN A 46 15.53 -4.62 -5.43
CA GLN A 46 15.50 -3.98 -6.75
C GLN A 46 15.91 -2.50 -6.71
N THR A 47 16.11 -1.92 -5.54
CA THR A 47 16.54 -0.53 -5.32
C THR A 47 17.17 -0.37 -3.94
N ASP A 48 18.16 0.53 -3.84
CA ASP A 48 18.84 0.88 -2.58
C ASP A 48 18.19 2.05 -1.84
N TYR A 49 17.03 2.52 -2.30
CA TYR A 49 16.39 3.74 -1.82
C TYR A 49 16.20 3.80 -0.30
N TYR A 50 15.90 2.67 0.34
CA TYR A 50 15.65 2.59 1.79
C TYR A 50 16.82 2.03 2.61
N SER A 51 17.85 1.46 1.99
CA SER A 51 18.91 0.73 2.69
C SER A 51 19.72 1.60 3.64
N THR A 52 19.94 2.87 3.29
CA THR A 52 20.68 3.83 4.13
C THR A 52 19.97 4.11 5.45
N GLU A 53 18.64 4.19 5.44
CA GLU A 53 17.84 4.48 6.64
C GLU A 53 17.51 3.22 7.45
N MET A 54 17.07 2.16 6.78
CA MET A 54 16.48 0.97 7.41
C MET A 54 17.38 -0.25 7.42
N GLY A 55 18.59 -0.16 6.84
CA GLY A 55 19.56 -1.22 6.78
C GLY A 55 19.39 -2.16 5.59
N GLU A 56 20.15 -3.24 5.59
CA GLU A 56 20.15 -4.25 4.55
C GLU A 56 19.15 -5.37 4.82
N GLY A 57 18.95 -6.25 3.85
CA GLY A 57 18.06 -7.40 3.97
C GLY A 57 16.58 -7.01 4.02
N LEU A 58 16.22 -5.90 3.38
CA LEU A 58 14.82 -5.43 3.33
C LEU A 58 13.93 -6.41 2.61
N LYS A 59 12.70 -6.52 3.10
CA LYS A 59 11.62 -7.33 2.54
C LYS A 59 10.41 -6.45 2.31
N ARG A 60 9.57 -6.84 1.35
CA ARG A 60 8.29 -6.20 1.11
C ARG A 60 7.18 -7.23 1.08
N CYS A 61 6.05 -6.87 1.65
CA CYS A 61 4.77 -7.53 1.43
C CYS A 61 3.66 -6.49 1.32
N PHE A 62 2.50 -6.93 0.86
CA PHE A 62 1.27 -6.13 0.90
C PHE A 62 0.26 -6.75 1.87
N LEU A 63 -0.46 -5.89 2.55
CA LEU A 63 -1.56 -6.23 3.44
C LEU A 63 -2.85 -5.70 2.82
N SER A 64 -3.97 -6.39 3.01
CA SER A 64 -5.29 -5.83 2.76
C SER A 64 -6.04 -5.63 4.07
N ILE A 65 -6.78 -4.55 4.16
CA ILE A 65 -7.63 -4.23 5.30
C ILE A 65 -9.06 -4.65 4.97
N LYS A 66 -9.72 -5.29 5.92
CA LYS A 66 -11.07 -5.81 5.77
C LYS A 66 -12.07 -4.72 5.43
N GLY A 67 -12.98 -5.05 4.53
CA GLY A 67 -14.09 -4.19 4.12
C GLY A 67 -13.75 -3.25 2.97
N LEU A 68 -14.73 -2.46 2.57
CA LEU A 68 -14.59 -1.41 1.58
C LEU A 68 -14.43 -0.06 2.28
N HIS A 69 -13.48 0.71 1.81
CA HIS A 69 -13.10 2.00 2.40
C HIS A 69 -13.43 3.14 1.45
N SER A 70 -14.01 4.22 1.98
CA SER A 70 -14.34 5.39 1.17
C SER A 70 -13.09 6.13 0.72
N LEU A 71 -12.98 6.39 -0.58
CA LEU A 71 -11.86 7.14 -1.15
C LEU A 71 -11.80 8.59 -0.70
N GLU A 72 -12.87 9.12 -0.12
CA GLU A 72 -12.88 10.46 0.49
C GLU A 72 -11.83 10.61 1.59
N PHE A 73 -11.47 9.51 2.27
CA PHE A 73 -10.50 9.49 3.36
C PHE A 73 -9.12 8.96 2.94
N SER A 74 -8.87 8.81 1.65
CA SER A 74 -7.63 8.17 1.17
C SER A 74 -6.37 8.90 1.63
N ALA A 75 -6.36 10.23 1.62
CA ALA A 75 -5.20 10.98 2.11
C ALA A 75 -4.95 10.78 3.61
N ASP A 76 -6.01 10.60 4.41
CA ASP A 76 -5.89 10.36 5.86
C ASP A 76 -5.22 9.02 6.15
N TRP A 77 -5.35 8.03 5.26
CA TRP A 77 -4.66 6.75 5.43
C TRP A 77 -3.14 6.91 5.42
N LYS A 78 -2.63 7.82 4.58
CA LYS A 78 -1.17 8.12 4.54
C LYS A 78 -0.72 8.80 5.83
N LEU A 79 -1.51 9.69 6.38
CA LEU A 79 -1.21 10.35 7.66
C LEU A 79 -1.20 9.33 8.81
N LYS A 80 -2.17 8.42 8.84
CA LYS A 80 -2.21 7.33 9.84
C LYS A 80 -1.00 6.42 9.76
N THR A 81 -0.60 5.98 8.57
CA THR A 81 0.59 5.13 8.43
C THR A 81 1.87 5.86 8.80
N ALA A 82 1.97 7.15 8.50
CA ALA A 82 3.10 7.98 8.93
C ALA A 82 3.21 8.08 10.46
N GLU A 83 2.09 8.19 11.16
CA GLU A 83 2.07 8.15 12.63
C GLU A 83 2.58 6.81 13.17
N ILE A 84 2.16 5.69 12.58
CA ILE A 84 2.64 4.34 12.96
C ILE A 84 4.15 4.24 12.72
N GLU A 85 4.63 4.67 11.56
CA GLU A 85 6.06 4.68 11.26
C GLU A 85 6.86 5.48 12.31
N GLN A 86 6.35 6.65 12.70
CA GLN A 86 6.97 7.50 13.71
C GLN A 86 6.97 6.84 15.08
N GLN A 87 5.88 6.24 15.52
CA GLN A 87 5.78 5.53 16.80
C GLN A 87 6.78 4.36 16.88
N LEU A 88 7.05 3.70 15.76
CA LEU A 88 7.96 2.57 15.68
C LEU A 88 9.40 2.97 15.32
N SER A 89 9.67 4.25 15.09
CA SER A 89 11.01 4.76 14.79
C SER A 89 11.91 4.74 16.02
N ASN A 90 13.21 4.69 15.77
CA ASN A 90 14.23 4.77 16.81
C ASN A 90 15.28 5.80 16.40
N LYS A 91 15.53 6.78 17.30
CA LYS A 91 16.51 7.85 17.07
C LYS A 91 16.30 8.56 15.72
N GLY A 92 15.03 8.83 15.36
CA GLY A 92 14.66 9.49 14.11
C GLY A 92 14.76 8.63 12.85
N LYS A 93 15.15 7.36 12.97
CA LYS A 93 15.21 6.42 11.85
C LYS A 93 14.00 5.49 11.84
N ARG A 94 13.33 5.38 10.71
CA ARG A 94 12.23 4.44 10.54
C ARG A 94 12.73 3.00 10.60
N ARG A 95 11.93 2.13 11.17
CA ARG A 95 12.14 0.68 11.21
C ARG A 95 11.26 -0.07 10.23
N ILE A 96 10.22 0.61 9.76
CA ILE A 96 9.30 0.10 8.76
C ILE A 96 8.83 1.26 7.88
N ASN A 97 8.65 1.01 6.60
CA ASN A 97 7.99 1.93 5.67
C ASN A 97 6.61 1.38 5.32
N LEU A 98 5.58 2.19 5.45
CA LEU A 98 4.19 1.83 5.18
C LEU A 98 3.63 2.73 4.08
N ASP A 99 3.30 2.14 2.96
CA ASP A 99 2.68 2.82 1.83
C ASP A 99 1.23 2.34 1.68
N PRO A 100 0.27 3.09 2.22
CA PRO A 100 -1.13 2.78 2.01
C PRO A 100 -1.52 3.10 0.57
N GLY A 101 -2.60 2.48 0.14
CA GLY A 101 -3.17 2.74 -1.16
C GLY A 101 -4.50 2.03 -1.30
N TYR A 102 -4.96 1.91 -2.51
CA TYR A 102 -6.21 1.21 -2.77
C TYR A 102 -6.18 0.42 -4.07
N LEU A 103 -7.06 -0.55 -4.12
CA LEU A 103 -7.31 -1.38 -5.28
C LEU A 103 -8.81 -1.36 -5.58
N ASP A 104 -9.14 -1.14 -6.85
CA ASP A 104 -10.49 -1.28 -7.38
C ASP A 104 -10.50 -2.20 -8.61
N LEU A 105 -11.60 -2.24 -9.37
CA LEU A 105 -11.69 -3.10 -10.57
C LEU A 105 -10.67 -2.75 -11.65
N SER A 106 -10.21 -1.50 -11.68
CA SER A 106 -9.43 -0.95 -12.81
C SER A 106 -7.97 -0.68 -12.46
N ARG A 107 -7.62 -0.49 -11.19
CA ARG A 107 -6.31 0.07 -10.86
C ARG A 107 -5.81 -0.31 -9.47
N VAL A 108 -4.49 -0.15 -9.30
CA VAL A 108 -3.81 -0.12 -8.01
C VAL A 108 -3.15 1.25 -7.87
N VAL A 109 -3.46 1.94 -6.78
CA VAL A 109 -2.94 3.28 -6.47
C VAL A 109 -2.25 3.24 -5.13
N LEU A 110 -1.05 3.80 -5.02
CA LEU A 110 -0.36 4.02 -3.76
C LEU A 110 -0.35 5.50 -3.40
N LEU A 111 -0.33 5.80 -2.10
CA LEU A 111 -0.34 7.17 -1.58
C LEU A 111 1.06 7.51 -1.07
N SER A 112 1.49 8.73 -1.36
CA SER A 112 2.85 9.21 -1.10
C SER A 112 2.82 10.56 -0.43
N GLY A 113 3.73 10.79 0.50
CA GLY A 113 4.02 12.13 1.05
C GLY A 113 5.00 12.94 0.21
N LYS A 114 5.44 12.43 -0.93
CA LYS A 114 6.41 13.10 -1.81
C LYS A 114 5.79 13.44 -3.16
N GLU A 115 6.03 14.66 -3.61
CA GLU A 115 5.69 15.10 -4.94
C GLU A 115 6.38 14.27 -6.02
N GLY A 116 5.78 14.17 -7.19
CA GLY A 116 6.35 13.52 -8.37
C GLY A 116 5.57 13.94 -9.61
N SER A 117 6.25 14.04 -10.75
CA SER A 117 5.67 14.53 -12.02
C SER A 117 4.50 13.70 -12.52
N HIS A 118 4.45 12.41 -12.13
CA HIS A 118 3.39 11.45 -12.50
C HIS A 118 2.33 11.28 -11.40
N LYS A 119 2.46 11.98 -10.27
CA LYS A 119 1.54 11.86 -9.14
C LYS A 119 0.52 13.00 -9.15
N ILE A 120 -0.64 12.72 -8.59
CA ILE A 120 -1.74 13.68 -8.48
C ILE A 120 -1.87 14.12 -7.02
N TYR A 121 -1.82 15.44 -6.79
CA TYR A 121 -2.02 15.99 -5.46
C TYR A 121 -3.45 15.78 -4.97
N LEU A 122 -3.61 15.31 -3.75
CA LEU A 122 -4.91 15.17 -3.08
C LEU A 122 -5.14 16.32 -2.12
N HIS A 123 -4.67 16.18 -0.89
CA HIS A 123 -4.66 17.24 0.13
C HIS A 123 -3.68 16.87 1.25
N ASN A 124 -3.39 17.82 2.14
CA ASN A 124 -2.51 17.62 3.31
C ASN A 124 -1.12 17.04 2.97
N GLY A 125 -0.55 17.42 1.83
CA GLY A 125 0.76 16.95 1.39
C GLY A 125 0.77 15.52 0.86
N VAL A 126 -0.40 14.93 0.59
CA VAL A 126 -0.53 13.56 0.09
C VAL A 126 -0.78 13.55 -1.41
N TRP A 127 -0.08 12.69 -2.10
CA TRP A 127 -0.10 12.50 -3.56
C TRP A 127 -0.54 11.07 -3.90
N ALA A 128 -1.37 10.94 -4.92
CA ALA A 128 -1.78 9.64 -5.47
C ALA A 128 -0.85 9.24 -6.61
N ASP A 129 -0.36 8.00 -6.54
CA ASP A 129 0.53 7.39 -7.53
C ASP A 129 -0.17 6.18 -8.17
N LEU A 130 -0.56 6.31 -9.43
CA LEU A 130 -1.12 5.21 -10.20
C LEU A 130 -0.01 4.23 -10.54
N VAL A 131 0.03 3.07 -9.89
CA VAL A 131 1.12 2.10 -10.07
C VAL A 131 0.80 0.98 -11.04
N LEU A 132 -0.46 0.55 -11.14
CA LEU A 132 -0.88 -0.51 -12.06
C LEU A 132 -2.28 -0.20 -12.62
N LEU A 133 -2.50 -0.58 -13.88
CA LEU A 133 -3.82 -0.62 -14.50
C LEU A 133 -4.20 -2.07 -14.85
N LYS A 134 -5.44 -2.45 -14.58
CA LYS A 134 -5.97 -3.74 -15.01
C LYS A 134 -6.15 -3.73 -16.53
N ASP A 135 -5.59 -4.73 -17.16
CA ASP A 135 -5.68 -4.97 -18.60
C ASP A 135 -6.17 -6.40 -18.86
N LYS A 136 -6.38 -6.76 -20.13
CA LYS A 136 -6.70 -8.13 -20.53
C LYS A 136 -5.59 -9.06 -20.08
N GLY A 137 -5.86 -10.03 -19.25
CA GLY A 137 -4.90 -11.02 -18.80
C GLY A 137 -4.01 -10.65 -17.61
N GLY A 138 -4.10 -9.44 -17.05
CA GLY A 138 -3.29 -9.09 -15.88
C GLY A 138 -3.23 -7.60 -15.59
N TYR A 139 -2.08 -7.14 -15.12
CA TYR A 139 -1.81 -5.73 -14.84
C TYR A 139 -0.77 -5.16 -15.79
N ARG A 140 -1.02 -3.95 -16.26
CA ARG A 140 -0.07 -3.13 -16.98
C ARG A 140 0.63 -2.19 -16.01
N ASN A 141 1.97 -2.14 -16.09
CA ASN A 141 2.80 -1.24 -15.31
C ASN A 141 3.17 0.02 -16.09
N PHE A 142 3.86 0.94 -15.40
CA PHE A 142 4.34 2.21 -15.94
C PHE A 142 5.86 2.34 -15.73
N PRO A 143 6.53 3.25 -16.44
CA PRO A 143 7.96 3.51 -16.22
C PRO A 143 8.33 3.87 -14.79
N TRP A 144 7.41 4.50 -14.04
CA TRP A 144 7.60 4.91 -12.65
C TRP A 144 7.17 3.86 -11.62
N THR A 145 6.53 2.76 -12.03
CA THR A 145 6.16 1.67 -11.12
C THR A 145 7.42 1.11 -10.48
N PHE A 146 7.42 0.90 -9.15
CA PHE A 146 8.55 0.30 -8.44
C PHE A 146 8.98 -1.00 -9.10
N PRO A 147 10.30 -1.24 -9.24
CA PRO A 147 10.82 -2.40 -9.99
C PRO A 147 10.27 -3.75 -9.53
N ASP A 148 10.13 -3.96 -8.22
CA ASP A 148 9.59 -5.21 -7.65
C ASP A 148 8.12 -5.43 -7.97
N ILE A 149 7.33 -4.38 -8.07
CA ILE A 149 5.93 -4.43 -8.51
C ILE A 149 5.87 -4.64 -10.03
N ARG A 150 6.75 -3.97 -10.77
CA ARG A 150 6.81 -4.03 -12.24
C ARG A 150 7.08 -5.44 -12.75
N ILE A 151 7.91 -6.22 -12.08
CA ILE A 151 8.21 -7.61 -12.46
C ILE A 151 7.10 -8.60 -12.11
N GLY A 152 6.00 -8.14 -11.55
CA GLY A 152 4.78 -8.93 -11.35
C GLY A 152 4.73 -9.76 -10.07
N ARG A 153 5.63 -9.54 -9.11
CA ARG A 153 5.67 -10.32 -7.86
C ARG A 153 4.37 -10.32 -7.08
N TYR A 154 3.59 -9.24 -7.16
CA TYR A 154 2.36 -9.04 -6.39
C TYR A 154 1.08 -9.17 -7.23
N ASP A 155 1.20 -9.46 -8.52
CA ASP A 155 0.05 -9.50 -9.43
C ASP A 155 -0.99 -10.52 -9.00
N GLU A 156 -0.58 -11.71 -8.58
CA GLU A 156 -1.49 -12.75 -8.09
C GLU A 156 -2.29 -12.27 -6.87
N PHE A 157 -1.62 -11.65 -5.92
CA PHE A 157 -2.26 -11.08 -4.74
C PHE A 157 -3.27 -9.99 -5.10
N PHE A 158 -2.91 -9.06 -5.97
CA PHE A 158 -3.81 -8.01 -6.43
C PHE A 158 -5.00 -8.55 -7.23
N LEU A 159 -4.80 -9.58 -8.05
CA LEU A 159 -5.88 -10.23 -8.78
C LEU A 159 -6.86 -10.94 -7.84
N GLN A 160 -6.36 -11.57 -6.78
CA GLN A 160 -7.19 -12.16 -5.73
C GLN A 160 -8.06 -11.10 -5.06
N LEU A 161 -7.46 -10.00 -4.61
CA LEU A 161 -8.19 -8.90 -3.98
C LEU A 161 -9.22 -8.28 -4.92
N ARG A 162 -8.87 -8.14 -6.20
CA ARG A 162 -9.79 -7.63 -7.23
C ARG A 162 -11.03 -8.52 -7.36
N ALA A 163 -10.85 -9.83 -7.34
CA ALA A 163 -11.97 -10.77 -7.40
C ALA A 163 -12.88 -10.64 -6.17
N GLU A 164 -12.31 -10.47 -4.99
CA GLU A 164 -13.06 -10.22 -3.76
C GLU A 164 -13.80 -8.87 -3.81
N PHE A 165 -13.14 -7.82 -4.25
CA PHE A 165 -13.77 -6.50 -4.43
C PHE A 165 -14.99 -6.57 -5.37
N LYS A 166 -14.87 -7.31 -6.47
CA LYS A 166 -15.98 -7.51 -7.40
C LYS A 166 -17.18 -8.17 -6.74
N LYS A 167 -16.95 -9.17 -5.89
CA LYS A 167 -17.99 -9.84 -5.12
C LYS A 167 -18.65 -8.90 -4.10
N GLU A 168 -17.86 -8.20 -3.30
CA GLU A 168 -18.37 -7.27 -2.29
C GLU A 168 -19.18 -6.13 -2.93
N LYS A 169 -18.71 -5.59 -4.06
CA LYS A 169 -19.42 -4.54 -4.79
C LYS A 169 -20.75 -5.01 -5.36
N SER A 170 -20.89 -6.28 -5.74
CA SER A 170 -22.15 -6.84 -6.26
C SER A 170 -23.17 -7.11 -5.16
N LEU A 171 -22.77 -7.22 -3.90
CA LEU A 171 -23.63 -7.45 -2.73
C LEU A 171 -24.16 -6.14 -2.11
N GLY A 172 -23.63 -4.99 -2.50
CA GLY A 172 -24.06 -3.64 -2.12
C GLY A 172 -24.71 -2.92 -3.29
#